data_b2983612f8a78cb5ae28022b022225f6
#
_entry.id   b2983612f8a78cb5ae28022b022225f6
#
_cell.length_a   1.000
_cell.length_b   1.000
_cell.length_c   1.000
_cell.angle_alpha   90.00
_cell.angle_beta   90.00
_cell.angle_gamma   90.00
#
_symmetry.space_group_name_H-M   'P 1'
#
loop_
_entity.id
_entity.type
_entity.pdbx_description
1 polymer ?
#
loop_
_entity_poly.entity_id
_entity_poly.type
_entity_poly.pdbx_seq_one_letter_code
_entity_poly.pdbx_strand_id
1 'polypeptide(L)'
;MKVLHICRQFSPSVGGLEDSLLNLASSQRQKLGIDAEVLTLDTVFGRPGTLPHRDVVDGIPVTRLAWRGSTKYPLAPQVLRHIGGFDLLHVHAIDFFFDFLAWTWPLHRKTMIASTHGGFFHTGALRRIKEIWFRTITPISVRAYKKIVACSYSDADLFRHVAAGRLLTIENGINQTRFRDAASRTPNRTILAFGRFAVHKRLKLLFQLVALLRAYNPGWNVIVAGQDSNLTADDLRIQARACGIEDSLRIVPGPSDAELRGLMGEASFFGCLSAHEGFGLAAVEAMSAGLVPILSNITPFARLMQQGAAGVMVDPDNLAPGAREAEDMAAALPETADALRARNMDVASRYDWHSVAHEYAQLYQQVLGRARPEANMAAAGAE
;
A
#
# COMPACT_ATOMS: atom_id res chain seq x y z
N MET A 1 8.64 -25.13 2.96
CA MET A 1 7.53 -24.60 3.77
C MET A 1 6.39 -24.30 2.84
N LYS A 2 5.20 -24.83 3.18
CA LYS A 2 4.00 -24.68 2.35
C LYS A 2 3.02 -23.73 3.04
N VAL A 3 2.70 -22.60 2.39
CA VAL A 3 1.87 -21.53 2.94
C VAL A 3 0.62 -21.36 2.09
N LEU A 4 -0.57 -21.35 2.73
CA LEU A 4 -1.82 -21.01 2.07
C LEU A 4 -2.22 -19.59 2.45
N HIS A 5 -2.23 -18.70 1.46
CA HIS A 5 -2.81 -17.37 1.57
C HIS A 5 -4.31 -17.45 1.32
N ILE A 6 -5.10 -16.90 2.21
CA ILE A 6 -6.57 -16.96 2.15
C ILE A 6 -7.13 -15.54 2.12
N CYS A 7 -7.86 -15.20 1.07
CA CYS A 7 -8.48 -13.90 0.87
C CYS A 7 -9.83 -14.03 0.17
N ARG A 8 -10.68 -13.01 0.28
CA ARG A 8 -12.00 -13.04 -0.38
C ARG A 8 -11.96 -12.63 -1.85
N GLN A 9 -10.96 -11.86 -2.27
CA GLN A 9 -10.77 -11.46 -3.67
C GLN A 9 -9.30 -11.59 -4.03
N PHE A 10 -9.02 -12.02 -5.26
CA PHE A 10 -7.70 -12.11 -5.85
C PHE A 10 -7.82 -11.91 -7.36
N SER A 11 -6.71 -11.82 -8.07
CA SER A 11 -6.70 -11.64 -9.53
C SER A 11 -7.76 -12.55 -10.24
N PRO A 12 -8.54 -12.01 -11.18
CA PRO A 12 -8.43 -10.73 -11.89
C PRO A 12 -9.11 -9.53 -11.18
N SER A 13 -9.49 -9.64 -9.91
CA SER A 13 -9.89 -8.48 -9.10
C SER A 13 -8.68 -7.60 -8.85
N VAL A 14 -8.86 -6.28 -8.96
CA VAL A 14 -7.79 -5.28 -8.80
C VAL A 14 -8.06 -4.42 -7.57
N GLY A 15 -7.10 -4.36 -6.67
CA GLY A 15 -7.15 -3.55 -5.46
C GLY A 15 -5.88 -3.66 -4.65
N GLY A 16 -5.73 -2.84 -3.63
CA GLY A 16 -4.49 -2.79 -2.82
C GLY A 16 -4.17 -4.09 -2.09
N LEU A 17 -5.19 -4.85 -1.65
CA LEU A 17 -4.98 -6.16 -1.05
C LEU A 17 -4.53 -7.18 -2.09
N GLU A 18 -5.23 -7.23 -3.22
CA GLU A 18 -4.97 -8.16 -4.32
C GLU A 18 -3.56 -7.98 -4.87
N ASP A 19 -3.14 -6.74 -5.11
CA ASP A 19 -1.81 -6.39 -5.59
C ASP A 19 -0.73 -6.74 -4.54
N SER A 20 -0.98 -6.43 -3.26
CA SER A 20 -0.06 -6.76 -2.17
C SER A 20 0.12 -8.27 -2.04
N LEU A 21 -0.97 -9.03 -2.11
CA LEU A 21 -0.91 -10.50 -2.01
C LEU A 21 -0.21 -11.12 -3.22
N LEU A 22 -0.49 -10.63 -4.43
CA LEU A 22 0.15 -11.09 -5.66
C LEU A 22 1.67 -10.93 -5.57
N ASN A 23 2.13 -9.74 -5.20
CA ASN A 23 3.57 -9.44 -5.10
C ASN A 23 4.24 -10.24 -3.96
N LEU A 24 3.59 -10.38 -2.81
CA LEU A 24 4.08 -11.17 -1.68
C LEU A 24 4.24 -12.64 -2.08
N ALA A 25 3.20 -13.27 -2.60
CA ALA A 25 3.21 -14.67 -2.97
C ALA A 25 4.19 -14.96 -4.13
N SER A 26 4.27 -14.07 -5.13
CA SER A 26 5.27 -14.16 -6.21
C SER A 26 6.70 -14.09 -5.65
N SER A 27 6.99 -13.11 -4.78
CA SER A 27 8.33 -12.99 -4.18
C SER A 27 8.69 -14.19 -3.32
N GLN A 28 7.73 -14.74 -2.56
CA GLN A 28 7.90 -15.95 -1.77
C GLN A 28 8.26 -17.16 -2.63
N ARG A 29 7.55 -17.37 -3.75
CA ARG A 29 7.82 -18.51 -4.64
C ARG A 29 9.12 -18.35 -5.41
N GLN A 30 9.30 -17.21 -6.07
CA GLN A 30 10.41 -17.01 -7.02
C GLN A 30 11.75 -16.78 -6.34
N LYS A 31 11.76 -16.12 -5.18
CA LYS A 31 13.01 -15.67 -4.54
C LYS A 31 13.35 -16.38 -3.23
N LEU A 32 12.32 -16.90 -2.51
CA LEU A 32 12.53 -17.49 -1.18
C LEU A 32 12.27 -19.01 -1.14
N GLY A 33 11.84 -19.63 -2.24
CA GLY A 33 11.55 -21.06 -2.30
C GLY A 33 10.41 -21.49 -1.36
N ILE A 34 9.52 -20.57 -0.99
CA ILE A 34 8.32 -20.87 -0.21
C ILE A 34 7.24 -21.32 -1.18
N ASP A 35 6.65 -22.50 -0.95
CA ASP A 35 5.52 -22.98 -1.73
C ASP A 35 4.24 -22.25 -1.28
N ALA A 36 4.02 -21.04 -1.82
CA ALA A 36 2.87 -20.20 -1.55
C ALA A 36 1.75 -20.48 -2.55
N GLU A 37 0.54 -20.77 -2.06
CA GLU A 37 -0.68 -20.93 -2.85
C GLU A 37 -1.74 -19.94 -2.36
N VAL A 38 -2.70 -19.60 -3.21
CA VAL A 38 -3.81 -18.71 -2.88
C VAL A 38 -5.13 -19.44 -2.92
N LEU A 39 -5.94 -19.24 -1.88
CA LEU A 39 -7.34 -19.66 -1.83
C LEU A 39 -8.22 -18.42 -1.76
N THR A 40 -9.19 -18.32 -2.67
CA THR A 40 -10.06 -17.15 -2.80
C THR A 40 -11.48 -17.56 -3.21
N LEU A 41 -12.36 -16.58 -3.47
CA LEU A 41 -13.70 -16.82 -3.97
C LEU A 41 -13.73 -16.92 -5.51
N ASP A 42 -14.74 -17.60 -6.05
CA ASP A 42 -14.89 -17.87 -7.48
C ASP A 42 -15.54 -16.74 -8.30
N THR A 43 -15.76 -15.57 -7.71
CA THR A 43 -16.38 -14.42 -8.41
C THR A 43 -15.62 -13.13 -8.12
N VAL A 44 -15.59 -12.22 -9.10
CA VAL A 44 -15.16 -10.85 -8.90
C VAL A 44 -16.35 -10.01 -8.46
N PHE A 45 -16.25 -9.36 -7.29
CA PHE A 45 -17.36 -8.55 -6.78
C PHE A 45 -17.70 -7.41 -7.74
N GLY A 46 -19.00 -7.25 -8.03
CA GLY A 46 -19.49 -6.25 -8.98
C GLY A 46 -19.35 -6.63 -10.45
N ARG A 47 -18.86 -7.82 -10.79
CA ARG A 47 -18.83 -8.36 -12.15
C ARG A 47 -19.63 -9.63 -12.25
N PRO A 48 -20.40 -9.87 -13.34
CA PRO A 48 -21.09 -11.12 -13.56
C PRO A 48 -20.12 -12.24 -13.90
N GLY A 49 -20.54 -13.49 -13.62
CA GLY A 49 -19.80 -14.71 -13.96
C GLY A 49 -19.01 -15.31 -12.81
N THR A 50 -18.59 -16.55 -13.01
CA THR A 50 -17.75 -17.33 -12.10
C THR A 50 -16.40 -17.63 -12.75
N LEU A 51 -15.36 -17.69 -11.93
CA LEU A 51 -13.99 -17.99 -12.33
C LEU A 51 -13.73 -19.52 -12.16
N PRO A 52 -12.76 -20.09 -12.90
CA PRO A 52 -12.38 -21.48 -12.76
C PRO A 52 -11.99 -21.85 -11.32
N HIS A 53 -12.40 -23.06 -10.86
CA HIS A 53 -12.07 -23.54 -9.51
C HIS A 53 -10.55 -23.64 -9.25
N ARG A 54 -9.78 -24.03 -10.26
CA ARG A 54 -8.30 -24.06 -10.20
C ARG A 54 -7.73 -23.21 -11.33
N ASP A 55 -6.68 -22.48 -11.00
CA ASP A 55 -6.00 -21.55 -11.91
C ASP A 55 -4.55 -21.37 -11.51
N VAL A 56 -3.77 -20.73 -12.37
CA VAL A 56 -2.41 -20.30 -12.08
C VAL A 56 -2.28 -18.83 -12.50
N VAL A 57 -1.98 -17.97 -11.53
CA VAL A 57 -1.79 -16.53 -11.76
C VAL A 57 -0.34 -16.18 -11.43
N ASP A 58 0.41 -15.70 -12.41
CA ASP A 58 1.84 -15.36 -12.27
C ASP A 58 2.68 -16.47 -11.60
N GLY A 59 2.39 -17.75 -11.96
CA GLY A 59 3.05 -18.91 -11.40
C GLY A 59 2.59 -19.31 -9.99
N ILE A 60 1.57 -18.64 -9.45
CA ILE A 60 0.96 -18.94 -8.15
C ILE A 60 -0.27 -19.85 -8.37
N PRO A 61 -0.32 -21.06 -7.80
CA PRO A 61 -1.52 -21.89 -7.82
C PRO A 61 -2.66 -21.21 -7.05
N VAL A 62 -3.83 -21.12 -7.67
CA VAL A 62 -5.03 -20.49 -7.10
C VAL A 62 -6.17 -21.48 -7.05
N THR A 63 -6.77 -21.63 -5.87
CA THR A 63 -8.02 -22.39 -5.68
C THR A 63 -9.15 -21.42 -5.39
N ARG A 64 -10.25 -21.49 -6.17
CA ARG A 64 -11.42 -20.62 -6.00
C ARG A 64 -12.61 -21.39 -5.48
N LEU A 65 -13.27 -20.83 -4.46
CA LEU A 65 -14.39 -21.44 -3.77
C LEU A 65 -15.70 -20.76 -4.13
N ALA A 66 -16.73 -21.55 -4.40
CA ALA A 66 -18.10 -21.06 -4.45
C ALA A 66 -18.49 -20.51 -3.08
N TRP A 67 -19.33 -19.50 -3.04
CA TRP A 67 -19.73 -18.84 -1.80
C TRP A 67 -21.22 -18.48 -1.81
N ARG A 68 -21.75 -18.11 -0.64
CA ARG A 68 -23.13 -17.65 -0.45
C ARG A 68 -23.13 -16.42 0.46
N GLY A 69 -24.26 -15.71 0.52
CA GLY A 69 -24.42 -14.54 1.38
C GLY A 69 -24.15 -13.22 0.66
N SER A 70 -23.53 -12.26 1.33
CA SER A 70 -23.26 -10.94 0.78
C SER A 70 -21.79 -10.73 0.47
N THR A 71 -21.48 -9.83 -0.48
CA THR A 71 -20.09 -9.44 -0.79
C THR A 71 -19.36 -8.83 0.40
N LYS A 72 -20.10 -8.37 1.42
CA LYS A 72 -19.50 -7.80 2.66
C LYS A 72 -19.06 -8.89 3.63
N TYR A 73 -19.74 -10.06 3.64
CA TYR A 73 -19.41 -11.19 4.49
C TYR A 73 -19.78 -12.49 3.75
N PRO A 74 -18.95 -12.91 2.78
CA PRO A 74 -19.22 -14.06 1.93
C PRO A 74 -18.92 -15.38 2.68
N LEU A 75 -19.88 -16.29 2.72
CA LEU A 75 -19.79 -17.57 3.43
C LEU A 75 -19.21 -18.66 2.52
N ALA A 76 -18.05 -19.21 2.87
CA ALA A 76 -17.40 -20.31 2.14
C ALA A 76 -16.78 -21.36 3.10
N PRO A 77 -17.61 -22.10 3.87
CA PRO A 77 -17.13 -23.01 4.92
C PRO A 77 -16.32 -24.20 4.38
N GLN A 78 -16.43 -24.51 3.11
CA GLN A 78 -15.64 -25.56 2.44
C GLN A 78 -14.13 -25.27 2.43
N VAL A 79 -13.67 -24.09 2.84
CA VAL A 79 -12.26 -23.77 3.05
C VAL A 79 -11.56 -24.82 3.92
N LEU A 80 -12.25 -25.43 4.90
CA LEU A 80 -11.70 -26.48 5.77
C LEU A 80 -11.23 -27.72 5.01
N ARG A 81 -11.77 -28.01 3.82
CA ARG A 81 -11.36 -29.14 2.99
C ARG A 81 -10.03 -28.92 2.26
N HIS A 82 -9.57 -27.66 2.20
CA HIS A 82 -8.40 -27.25 1.41
C HIS A 82 -7.17 -26.88 2.26
N ILE A 83 -7.31 -26.81 3.58
CA ILE A 83 -6.20 -26.34 4.46
C ILE A 83 -5.27 -27.46 4.95
N GLY A 84 -5.63 -28.73 4.73
CA GLY A 84 -4.94 -29.88 5.34
C GLY A 84 -3.43 -29.97 5.04
N GLY A 85 -3.05 -29.74 3.79
CA GLY A 85 -1.69 -29.93 3.28
C GLY A 85 -0.70 -28.76 3.54
N PHE A 86 -1.08 -27.74 4.30
CA PHE A 86 -0.25 -26.55 4.49
C PHE A 86 0.36 -26.51 5.90
N ASP A 87 1.59 -25.99 6.00
CA ASP A 87 2.28 -25.74 7.27
C ASP A 87 1.68 -24.53 8.00
N LEU A 88 1.30 -23.48 7.25
CA LEU A 88 0.81 -22.21 7.76
C LEU A 88 -0.37 -21.70 6.92
N LEU A 89 -1.36 -21.12 7.58
CA LEU A 89 -2.42 -20.34 6.96
C LEU A 89 -2.17 -18.84 7.20
N HIS A 90 -2.12 -18.07 6.13
CA HIS A 90 -2.00 -16.63 6.18
C HIS A 90 -3.29 -15.98 5.66
N VAL A 91 -4.12 -15.50 6.57
CA VAL A 91 -5.42 -14.90 6.24
C VAL A 91 -5.26 -13.41 5.98
N HIS A 92 -5.87 -12.93 4.91
CA HIS A 92 -5.80 -11.52 4.50
C HIS A 92 -7.14 -10.83 4.70
N ALA A 93 -7.12 -9.74 5.46
CA ALA A 93 -8.26 -8.97 5.95
C ALA A 93 -9.06 -9.64 7.08
N ILE A 94 -9.89 -8.82 7.74
CA ILE A 94 -10.77 -9.24 8.83
C ILE A 94 -12.18 -9.41 8.24
N ASP A 95 -12.49 -10.65 7.86
CA ASP A 95 -13.74 -11.02 7.20
C ASP A 95 -14.21 -12.41 7.65
N PHE A 96 -15.09 -13.03 6.85
CA PHE A 96 -15.59 -14.37 7.13
C PHE A 96 -14.47 -15.40 7.35
N PHE A 97 -13.45 -15.42 6.50
CA PHE A 97 -12.37 -16.40 6.62
C PHE A 97 -11.60 -16.22 7.94
N PHE A 98 -11.38 -14.98 8.34
CA PHE A 98 -10.71 -14.67 9.61
C PHE A 98 -11.47 -15.24 10.81
N ASP A 99 -12.76 -14.94 10.91
CA ASP A 99 -13.57 -15.39 12.03
C ASP A 99 -13.85 -16.91 11.96
N PHE A 100 -14.20 -17.42 10.79
CA PHE A 100 -14.58 -18.82 10.62
C PHE A 100 -13.41 -19.78 10.91
N LEU A 101 -12.20 -19.46 10.43
CA LEU A 101 -11.02 -20.25 10.72
C LEU A 101 -10.63 -20.16 12.21
N ALA A 102 -10.80 -19.01 12.82
CA ALA A 102 -10.57 -18.85 14.27
C ALA A 102 -11.53 -19.74 15.10
N TRP A 103 -12.81 -19.73 14.79
CA TRP A 103 -13.82 -20.48 15.53
C TRP A 103 -13.72 -21.99 15.29
N THR A 104 -13.26 -22.39 14.12
CA THR A 104 -13.02 -23.79 13.78
C THR A 104 -11.61 -24.27 14.12
N TRP A 105 -10.77 -23.42 14.74
CA TRP A 105 -9.40 -23.78 15.10
C TRP A 105 -9.28 -25.06 15.95
N PRO A 106 -10.18 -25.38 16.91
CA PRO A 106 -10.12 -26.64 17.65
C PRO A 106 -10.21 -27.90 16.79
N LEU A 107 -10.83 -27.78 15.60
CA LEU A 107 -10.99 -28.88 14.64
C LEU A 107 -9.74 -29.10 13.78
N HIS A 108 -9.16 -28.01 13.26
CA HIS A 108 -8.05 -28.10 12.30
C HIS A 108 -6.66 -27.88 12.91
N ARG A 109 -6.55 -27.16 14.01
CA ARG A 109 -5.31 -26.86 14.78
C ARG A 109 -4.14 -26.33 13.94
N LYS A 110 -4.41 -25.71 12.78
CA LYS A 110 -3.38 -25.11 11.93
C LYS A 110 -2.75 -23.89 12.58
N THR A 111 -1.47 -23.68 12.34
CA THR A 111 -0.80 -22.43 12.66
C THR A 111 -1.31 -21.33 11.73
N MET A 112 -1.77 -20.21 12.31
CA MET A 112 -2.39 -19.12 11.56
C MET A 112 -1.75 -17.78 11.93
N ILE A 113 -1.58 -16.93 10.92
CA ILE A 113 -1.37 -15.49 11.05
C ILE A 113 -2.40 -14.74 10.20
N ALA A 114 -2.60 -13.47 10.46
CA ALA A 114 -3.47 -12.63 9.62
C ALA A 114 -2.84 -11.28 9.36
N SER A 115 -3.04 -10.74 8.13
CA SER A 115 -2.70 -9.38 7.73
C SER A 115 -3.94 -8.52 7.59
N THR A 116 -3.91 -7.27 8.08
CA THR A 116 -5.10 -6.42 8.23
C THR A 116 -5.56 -5.72 6.95
N HIS A 117 -4.65 -5.29 6.09
CA HIS A 117 -4.89 -4.61 4.80
C HIS A 117 -5.85 -3.42 4.82
N GLY A 118 -5.79 -2.63 5.88
CA GLY A 118 -6.56 -1.39 5.97
C GLY A 118 -7.87 -1.51 6.73
N GLY A 119 -8.42 -0.35 7.01
CA GLY A 119 -9.54 -0.24 7.93
C GLY A 119 -10.86 -0.75 7.38
N PHE A 120 -11.43 -1.63 8.11
CA PHE A 120 -12.78 -2.15 8.01
C PHE A 120 -13.89 -1.07 8.02
N PHE A 121 -13.54 0.18 8.36
CA PHE A 121 -14.49 1.24 8.74
C PHE A 121 -14.80 2.26 7.64
N HIS A 122 -14.18 2.21 6.48
CA HIS A 122 -14.31 3.25 5.44
C HIS A 122 -15.68 3.33 4.76
N THR A 123 -16.58 2.36 4.98
CA THR A 123 -17.95 2.41 4.45
C THR A 123 -18.95 2.79 5.53
N GLY A 124 -19.66 3.91 5.39
CA GLY A 124 -20.62 4.45 6.36
C GLY A 124 -21.80 3.54 6.69
N ALA A 125 -22.17 2.62 5.78
CA ALA A 125 -23.24 1.66 6.01
C ALA A 125 -22.83 0.64 7.09
N LEU A 126 -23.67 0.51 8.13
CA LEU A 126 -23.47 -0.42 9.26
C LEU A 126 -22.22 -0.14 10.12
N ARG A 127 -21.73 1.09 10.14
CA ARG A 127 -20.53 1.46 10.92
C ARG A 127 -20.61 1.02 12.39
N ARG A 128 -21.75 1.25 13.05
CA ARG A 128 -21.95 0.85 14.46
C ARG A 128 -21.85 -0.67 14.66
N ILE A 129 -22.46 -1.46 13.78
CA ILE A 129 -22.42 -2.92 13.87
C ILE A 129 -20.98 -3.43 13.68
N LYS A 130 -20.27 -2.87 12.70
CA LYS A 130 -18.85 -3.20 12.46
C LYS A 130 -17.98 -2.83 13.68
N GLU A 131 -18.24 -1.70 14.31
CA GLU A 131 -17.50 -1.23 15.47
C GLU A 131 -17.76 -2.14 16.70
N ILE A 132 -19.01 -2.54 16.93
CA ILE A 132 -19.35 -3.53 17.96
C ILE A 132 -18.65 -4.86 17.68
N TRP A 133 -18.76 -5.37 16.43
CA TRP A 133 -18.09 -6.60 16.03
C TRP A 133 -16.58 -6.56 16.26
N PHE A 134 -15.96 -5.48 15.83
CA PHE A 134 -14.53 -5.27 15.98
C PHE A 134 -14.08 -5.24 17.46
N ARG A 135 -14.91 -4.66 18.34
CA ARG A 135 -14.60 -4.56 19.77
C ARG A 135 -14.93 -5.82 20.58
N THR A 136 -15.83 -6.67 20.07
CA THR A 136 -16.32 -7.83 20.83
C THR A 136 -15.89 -9.17 20.22
N ILE A 137 -16.14 -9.38 18.95
CA ILE A 137 -15.90 -10.67 18.25
C ILE A 137 -14.45 -10.78 17.80
N THR A 138 -13.92 -9.73 17.17
CA THR A 138 -12.54 -9.77 16.64
C THR A 138 -11.48 -10.11 17.70
N PRO A 139 -11.52 -9.61 18.98
CA PRO A 139 -10.57 -10.03 20.02
C PRO A 139 -10.64 -11.52 20.35
N ILE A 140 -11.82 -12.14 20.22
CA ILE A 140 -12.01 -13.58 20.42
C ILE A 140 -11.33 -14.33 19.28
N SER A 141 -11.60 -13.94 18.05
CA SER A 141 -11.01 -14.55 16.85
C SER A 141 -9.47 -14.41 16.82
N VAL A 142 -8.94 -13.26 17.23
CA VAL A 142 -7.48 -13.00 17.33
C VAL A 142 -6.75 -14.05 18.17
N ARG A 143 -7.40 -14.62 19.19
CA ARG A 143 -6.77 -15.61 20.08
C ARG A 143 -6.34 -16.89 19.35
N ALA A 144 -6.95 -17.22 18.23
CA ALA A 144 -6.58 -18.38 17.42
C ALA A 144 -5.35 -18.12 16.54
N TYR A 145 -5.00 -16.88 16.31
CA TYR A 145 -3.85 -16.48 15.47
C TYR A 145 -2.58 -16.33 16.32
N LYS A 146 -1.46 -16.81 15.80
CA LYS A 146 -0.15 -16.62 16.45
C LYS A 146 0.28 -15.15 16.42
N LYS A 147 0.07 -14.48 15.27
CA LYS A 147 0.35 -13.06 15.07
C LYS A 147 -0.71 -12.41 14.17
N ILE A 148 -0.92 -11.14 14.40
CA ILE A 148 -1.68 -10.22 13.55
C ILE A 148 -0.69 -9.20 12.98
N VAL A 149 -0.61 -9.11 11.68
CA VAL A 149 0.30 -8.21 10.97
C VAL A 149 -0.49 -6.99 10.50
N ALA A 150 -0.18 -5.84 11.05
CA ALA A 150 -0.67 -4.57 10.54
C ALA A 150 0.15 -4.18 9.29
N CYS A 151 -0.53 -3.94 8.18
CA CYS A 151 0.11 -3.58 6.91
C CYS A 151 0.49 -2.09 6.84
N SER A 152 0.18 -1.33 7.88
CA SER A 152 0.58 0.06 8.09
C SER A 152 0.53 0.40 9.58
N TYR A 153 1.15 1.50 9.95
CA TYR A 153 1.07 1.98 11.32
C TYR A 153 -0.33 2.50 11.69
N SER A 154 -1.07 3.02 10.73
CA SER A 154 -2.49 3.38 10.93
C SER A 154 -3.33 2.15 11.30
N ASP A 155 -3.05 1.02 10.65
CA ASP A 155 -3.65 -0.26 11.01
C ASP A 155 -3.18 -0.73 12.37
N ALA A 156 -1.90 -0.59 12.69
CA ALA A 156 -1.36 -0.97 13.99
C ALA A 156 -2.04 -0.20 15.13
N ASP A 157 -2.24 1.11 14.96
CA ASP A 157 -2.95 1.94 15.94
C ASP A 157 -4.40 1.47 16.13
N LEU A 158 -5.09 1.13 15.04
CA LEU A 158 -6.45 0.61 15.08
C LEU A 158 -6.53 -0.73 15.83
N PHE A 159 -5.59 -1.65 15.55
CA PHE A 159 -5.59 -3.01 16.11
C PHE A 159 -4.91 -3.12 17.48
N ARG A 160 -4.27 -2.08 17.98
CA ARG A 160 -3.49 -2.08 19.24
C ARG A 160 -4.25 -2.68 20.42
N HIS A 161 -5.52 -2.31 20.58
CA HIS A 161 -6.34 -2.78 21.70
C HIS A 161 -6.99 -4.15 21.44
N VAL A 162 -7.17 -4.53 20.18
CA VAL A 162 -7.86 -5.75 19.77
C VAL A 162 -6.90 -6.93 19.70
N ALA A 163 -5.65 -6.68 19.29
CA ALA A 163 -4.62 -7.70 19.07
C ALA A 163 -3.40 -7.55 19.99
N ALA A 164 -3.57 -6.96 21.18
CA ALA A 164 -2.48 -6.74 22.13
C ALA A 164 -1.63 -8.00 22.36
N GLY A 165 -0.30 -7.86 22.34
CA GLY A 165 0.67 -8.96 22.50
C GLY A 165 0.85 -9.86 21.28
N ARG A 166 -0.01 -9.76 20.27
CA ARG A 166 0.07 -10.52 19.00
C ARG A 166 0.28 -9.62 17.79
N LEU A 167 0.13 -8.32 17.93
CA LEU A 167 0.28 -7.33 16.87
C LEU A 167 1.75 -7.10 16.56
N LEU A 168 2.07 -7.05 15.29
CA LEU A 168 3.33 -6.52 14.75
C LEU A 168 3.03 -5.75 13.47
N THR A 169 3.95 -4.92 13.01
CA THR A 169 3.80 -4.16 11.76
C THR A 169 4.80 -4.66 10.75
N ILE A 170 4.31 -5.06 9.57
CA ILE A 170 5.11 -5.25 8.35
C ILE A 170 4.41 -4.42 7.28
N GLU A 171 5.04 -3.32 6.89
CA GLU A 171 4.46 -2.41 5.92
C GLU A 171 4.41 -3.04 4.52
N ASN A 172 3.44 -2.63 3.71
CA ASN A 172 3.33 -3.13 2.35
C ASN A 172 4.54 -2.73 1.51
N GLY A 173 4.94 -3.62 0.61
CA GLY A 173 5.99 -3.36 -0.36
C GLY A 173 5.50 -2.58 -1.59
N ILE A 174 6.47 -2.11 -2.36
CA ILE A 174 6.28 -1.63 -3.73
C ILE A 174 7.04 -2.52 -4.71
N ASN A 175 6.59 -2.55 -5.96
CA ASN A 175 7.38 -3.13 -7.04
C ASN A 175 8.37 -2.08 -7.55
N GLN A 176 9.59 -2.10 -7.01
CA GLN A 176 10.63 -1.14 -7.39
C GLN A 176 11.00 -1.18 -8.87
N THR A 177 10.96 -2.36 -9.51
CA THR A 177 11.34 -2.47 -10.92
C THR A 177 10.40 -1.71 -11.85
N ARG A 178 9.17 -1.44 -11.39
CA ARG A 178 8.13 -0.75 -12.15
C ARG A 178 8.54 0.68 -12.54
N PHE A 179 9.04 1.44 -11.57
CA PHE A 179 9.31 2.87 -11.74
C PHE A 179 10.73 3.30 -11.37
N ARG A 180 11.58 2.37 -10.97
CA ARG A 180 12.92 2.69 -10.51
C ARG A 180 13.64 3.63 -11.46
N ASP A 181 14.19 4.73 -10.91
CA ASP A 181 15.06 5.66 -11.59
C ASP A 181 14.42 6.34 -12.83
N ALA A 182 13.09 6.50 -12.81
CA ALA A 182 12.32 7.02 -13.95
C ALA A 182 12.17 8.54 -13.98
N ALA A 183 12.46 9.27 -12.90
CA ALA A 183 12.30 10.72 -12.82
C ALA A 183 13.18 11.47 -13.82
N SER A 184 12.79 12.70 -14.16
CA SER A 184 13.54 13.54 -15.09
C SER A 184 15.03 13.63 -14.72
N ARG A 185 15.90 13.53 -15.72
CA ARG A 185 17.34 13.76 -15.57
C ARG A 185 17.70 15.24 -15.63
N THR A 186 16.82 16.04 -16.24
CA THR A 186 16.97 17.49 -16.29
C THR A 186 16.11 18.11 -15.19
N PRO A 187 16.71 18.78 -14.21
CA PRO A 187 15.98 19.49 -13.17
C PRO A 187 14.93 20.43 -13.74
N ASN A 188 13.70 20.32 -13.24
CA ASN A 188 12.59 21.16 -13.69
C ASN A 188 11.58 21.42 -12.56
N ARG A 189 10.62 22.32 -12.80
CA ARG A 189 9.56 22.70 -11.86
C ARG A 189 8.23 22.02 -12.19
N THR A 190 8.26 20.72 -12.51
CA THR A 190 7.07 19.93 -12.76
C THR A 190 6.77 19.01 -11.58
N ILE A 191 5.56 19.13 -11.06
CA ILE A 191 5.01 18.24 -10.02
C ILE A 191 4.16 17.18 -10.70
N LEU A 192 4.43 15.90 -10.45
CA LEU A 192 3.56 14.79 -10.80
C LEU A 192 2.75 14.38 -9.56
N ALA A 193 1.44 14.28 -9.69
CA ALA A 193 0.55 13.64 -8.72
C ALA A 193 -0.14 12.45 -9.38
N PHE A 194 -0.15 11.28 -8.76
CA PHE A 194 -0.82 10.12 -9.34
C PHE A 194 -1.60 9.28 -8.33
N GLY A 195 -2.65 8.61 -8.84
CA GLY A 195 -3.56 7.81 -8.08
C GLY A 195 -5.01 8.10 -8.41
N ARG A 196 -5.96 7.51 -7.68
CA ARG A 196 -7.39 7.74 -7.90
C ARG A 196 -7.77 9.20 -7.63
N PHE A 197 -8.64 9.77 -8.47
CA PHE A 197 -9.18 11.12 -8.26
C PHE A 197 -10.23 11.09 -7.14
N ALA A 198 -9.75 11.24 -5.91
CA ALA A 198 -10.56 11.06 -4.73
C ALA A 198 -10.50 12.30 -3.80
N VAL A 199 -11.61 12.60 -3.13
CA VAL A 199 -11.73 13.77 -2.25
C VAL A 199 -10.64 13.80 -1.18
N HIS A 200 -10.31 12.65 -0.58
CA HIS A 200 -9.27 12.58 0.45
C HIS A 200 -7.86 12.88 -0.07
N LYS A 201 -7.62 12.79 -1.39
CA LYS A 201 -6.34 13.16 -2.02
C LYS A 201 -6.14 14.68 -2.06
N ARG A 202 -7.19 15.47 -1.82
CA ARG A 202 -7.14 16.95 -1.74
C ARG A 202 -6.42 17.60 -2.93
N LEU A 203 -6.70 17.13 -4.17
CA LEU A 203 -6.06 17.67 -5.36
C LEU A 203 -6.26 19.18 -5.52
N LYS A 204 -7.42 19.72 -5.09
CA LYS A 204 -7.63 21.17 -5.03
C LYS A 204 -6.58 21.88 -4.18
N LEU A 205 -6.15 21.28 -3.07
CA LEU A 205 -5.11 21.85 -2.21
C LEU A 205 -3.75 21.87 -2.91
N LEU A 206 -3.44 20.83 -3.68
CA LEU A 206 -2.25 20.80 -4.54
C LEU A 206 -2.31 21.91 -5.59
N PHE A 207 -3.47 22.17 -6.20
CA PHE A 207 -3.63 23.27 -7.16
C PHE A 207 -3.43 24.64 -6.51
N GLN A 208 -3.89 24.84 -5.29
CA GLN A 208 -3.62 26.05 -4.51
C GLN A 208 -2.13 26.22 -4.21
N LEU A 209 -1.44 25.13 -3.86
CA LEU A 209 0.01 25.15 -3.68
C LEU A 209 0.72 25.53 -4.99
N VAL A 210 0.32 24.96 -6.13
CA VAL A 210 0.89 25.29 -7.46
C VAL A 210 0.65 26.77 -7.79
N ALA A 211 -0.51 27.32 -7.48
CA ALA A 211 -0.78 28.75 -7.67
C ALA A 211 0.19 29.64 -6.87
N LEU A 212 0.49 29.26 -5.62
CA LEU A 212 1.50 29.97 -4.80
C LEU A 212 2.91 29.80 -5.39
N LEU A 213 3.27 28.61 -5.83
CA LEU A 213 4.57 28.34 -6.47
C LEU A 213 4.75 29.15 -7.76
N ARG A 214 3.71 29.30 -8.56
CA ARG A 214 3.71 30.11 -9.79
C ARG A 214 3.85 31.60 -9.50
N ALA A 215 3.45 32.07 -8.35
CA ALA A 215 3.70 33.46 -7.92
C ALA A 215 5.19 33.71 -7.65
N TYR A 216 5.97 32.72 -7.22
CA TYR A 216 7.42 32.79 -7.13
C TYR A 216 8.10 32.59 -8.49
N ASN A 217 7.66 31.57 -9.25
CA ASN A 217 8.23 31.24 -10.55
C ASN A 217 7.13 30.68 -11.48
N PRO A 218 6.78 31.38 -12.58
CA PRO A 218 5.74 30.94 -13.52
C PRO A 218 6.06 29.62 -14.25
N GLY A 219 7.29 29.12 -14.18
CA GLY A 219 7.71 27.85 -14.75
C GLY A 219 7.17 26.59 -14.04
N TRP A 220 6.47 26.74 -12.91
CA TRP A 220 5.84 25.60 -12.26
C TRP A 220 4.65 25.04 -13.03
N ASN A 221 4.64 23.71 -13.20
CA ASN A 221 3.60 22.94 -13.87
C ASN A 221 3.17 21.77 -12.99
N VAL A 222 1.97 21.25 -13.21
CA VAL A 222 1.46 20.06 -12.53
C VAL A 222 0.84 19.07 -13.52
N ILE A 223 1.20 17.80 -13.36
CA ILE A 223 0.61 16.66 -14.08
C ILE A 223 -0.17 15.86 -13.05
N VAL A 224 -1.46 15.61 -13.31
CA VAL A 224 -2.30 14.76 -12.48
C VAL A 224 -2.70 13.53 -13.30
N ALA A 225 -2.27 12.35 -12.85
CA ALA A 225 -2.45 11.09 -13.56
C ALA A 225 -3.23 10.09 -12.71
N GLY A 226 -4.28 9.47 -13.24
CA GLY A 226 -5.03 8.49 -12.46
C GLY A 226 -6.42 8.19 -12.95
N GLN A 227 -7.15 7.41 -12.17
CA GLN A 227 -8.50 6.99 -12.50
C GLN A 227 -9.56 7.84 -11.78
N ASP A 228 -10.65 8.11 -12.48
CA ASP A 228 -11.85 8.69 -11.90
C ASP A 228 -12.35 7.83 -10.73
N SER A 229 -12.81 8.50 -9.66
CA SER A 229 -13.38 7.87 -8.49
C SER A 229 -14.59 8.67 -8.02
N ASN A 230 -14.50 9.37 -6.89
CA ASN A 230 -15.52 10.35 -6.49
C ASN A 230 -15.26 11.78 -6.99
N LEU A 231 -14.19 11.95 -7.75
CA LEU A 231 -13.93 13.12 -8.60
C LEU A 231 -13.61 12.62 -10.02
N THR A 232 -13.98 13.42 -11.02
CA THR A 232 -13.69 13.19 -12.44
C THR A 232 -12.59 14.12 -12.94
N ALA A 233 -12.05 13.85 -14.11
CA ALA A 233 -11.11 14.76 -14.78
C ALA A 233 -11.70 16.16 -14.98
N ASP A 234 -13.03 16.26 -15.25
CA ASP A 234 -13.70 17.55 -15.43
C ASP A 234 -13.83 18.33 -14.12
N ASP A 235 -14.13 17.65 -12.99
CA ASP A 235 -14.10 18.27 -11.68
C ASP A 235 -12.72 18.87 -11.37
N LEU A 236 -11.64 18.17 -11.75
CA LEU A 236 -10.27 18.66 -11.56
C LEU A 236 -9.98 19.89 -12.43
N ARG A 237 -10.45 19.94 -13.67
CA ARG A 237 -10.32 21.13 -14.53
C ARG A 237 -11.04 22.34 -13.94
N ILE A 238 -12.27 22.14 -13.42
CA ILE A 238 -13.03 23.19 -12.74
C ILE A 238 -12.27 23.71 -11.52
N GLN A 239 -11.70 22.81 -10.69
CA GLN A 239 -10.91 23.18 -9.52
C GLN A 239 -9.63 23.94 -9.90
N ALA A 240 -8.93 23.52 -10.96
CA ALA A 240 -7.72 24.18 -11.44
C ALA A 240 -8.00 25.59 -11.97
N ARG A 241 -9.10 25.76 -12.73
CA ARG A 241 -9.56 27.07 -13.21
C ARG A 241 -9.85 28.01 -12.03
N ALA A 242 -10.52 27.50 -11.00
CA ALA A 242 -10.80 28.27 -9.79
C ALA A 242 -9.52 28.69 -9.01
N CYS A 243 -8.40 27.97 -9.22
CA CYS A 243 -7.08 28.28 -8.66
C CYS A 243 -6.19 29.11 -9.62
N GLY A 244 -6.64 29.40 -10.84
CA GLY A 244 -5.87 30.17 -11.85
C GLY A 244 -4.66 29.43 -12.43
N ILE A 245 -4.69 28.09 -12.50
CA ILE A 245 -3.58 27.25 -12.97
C ILE A 245 -3.95 26.38 -14.18
N GLU A 246 -5.03 26.68 -14.87
CA GLU A 246 -5.56 25.83 -15.97
C GLU A 246 -4.50 25.62 -17.10
N ASP A 247 -3.74 26.63 -17.42
CA ASP A 247 -2.68 26.64 -18.42
C ASP A 247 -1.42 25.86 -18.03
N SER A 248 -1.26 25.55 -16.74
CA SER A 248 -0.12 24.81 -16.18
C SER A 248 -0.50 23.39 -15.70
N LEU A 249 -1.76 22.97 -15.94
CA LEU A 249 -2.25 21.66 -15.55
C LEU A 249 -2.39 20.73 -16.75
N ARG A 250 -1.82 19.53 -16.65
CA ARG A 250 -2.11 18.40 -17.54
C ARG A 250 -2.76 17.26 -16.78
N ILE A 251 -3.94 16.80 -17.21
CA ILE A 251 -4.62 15.65 -16.61
C ILE A 251 -4.49 14.47 -17.57
N VAL A 252 -4.10 13.31 -17.05
CA VAL A 252 -3.94 12.05 -17.79
C VAL A 252 -4.81 10.98 -17.12
N PRO A 253 -6.04 10.74 -17.63
CA PRO A 253 -6.94 9.75 -17.07
C PRO A 253 -6.49 8.33 -17.39
N GLY A 254 -6.43 7.44 -16.37
CA GLY A 254 -6.21 6.01 -16.53
C GLY A 254 -4.90 5.61 -17.20
N PRO A 255 -3.74 6.21 -16.85
CA PRO A 255 -2.49 5.89 -17.50
C PRO A 255 -2.10 4.41 -17.27
N SER A 256 -1.54 3.78 -18.27
CA SER A 256 -0.80 2.53 -18.13
C SER A 256 0.50 2.74 -17.35
N ASP A 257 1.12 1.65 -16.90
CA ASP A 257 2.41 1.72 -16.20
C ASP A 257 3.51 2.37 -17.04
N ALA A 258 3.52 2.07 -18.34
CA ALA A 258 4.48 2.65 -19.28
C ALA A 258 4.27 4.16 -19.45
N GLU A 259 3.02 4.59 -19.55
CA GLU A 259 2.67 6.02 -19.61
C GLU A 259 3.02 6.72 -18.31
N LEU A 260 2.67 6.13 -17.14
CA LEU A 260 3.01 6.71 -15.85
C LEU A 260 4.53 6.83 -15.66
N ARG A 261 5.29 5.83 -16.09
CA ARG A 261 6.75 5.89 -16.13
C ARG A 261 7.27 7.04 -17.01
N GLY A 262 6.64 7.25 -18.18
CA GLY A 262 6.93 8.38 -19.07
C GLY A 262 6.69 9.72 -18.36
N LEU A 263 5.53 9.87 -17.70
CA LEU A 263 5.19 11.08 -16.94
C LEU A 263 6.16 11.36 -15.77
N MET A 264 6.67 10.32 -15.11
CA MET A 264 7.74 10.47 -14.11
C MET A 264 9.00 11.06 -14.73
N GLY A 265 9.34 10.67 -15.98
CA GLY A 265 10.47 11.23 -16.74
C GLY A 265 10.33 12.70 -17.13
N GLU A 266 9.13 13.28 -17.00
CA GLU A 266 8.87 14.70 -17.26
C GLU A 266 8.88 15.55 -15.98
N ALA A 267 8.96 14.94 -14.78
CA ALA A 267 8.83 15.61 -13.50
C ALA A 267 10.08 15.48 -12.64
N SER A 268 10.35 16.48 -11.80
CA SER A 268 11.34 16.42 -10.73
C SER A 268 10.70 16.27 -9.35
N PHE A 269 9.41 16.58 -9.22
CA PHE A 269 8.70 16.55 -7.95
C PHE A 269 7.50 15.63 -7.99
N PHE A 270 7.14 15.08 -6.83
CA PHE A 270 5.89 14.37 -6.61
C PHE A 270 5.04 15.10 -5.58
N GLY A 271 3.77 15.39 -5.89
CA GLY A 271 2.86 16.10 -5.00
C GLY A 271 1.76 15.20 -4.43
N CYS A 272 1.65 15.12 -3.09
CA CYS A 272 0.56 14.40 -2.44
C CYS A 272 0.13 15.08 -1.13
N LEU A 273 -0.93 15.88 -1.19
CA LEU A 273 -1.48 16.63 -0.04
C LEU A 273 -2.70 15.93 0.57
N SER A 274 -2.71 14.61 0.61
CA SER A 274 -3.80 13.79 1.13
C SER A 274 -4.19 14.12 2.57
N ALA A 275 -5.49 14.01 2.88
CA ALA A 275 -5.98 14.14 4.26
C ALA A 275 -5.60 12.95 5.12
N HIS A 276 -5.56 11.77 4.51
CA HIS A 276 -5.12 10.53 5.14
C HIS A 276 -4.62 9.55 4.10
N GLU A 277 -3.67 8.72 4.49
CA GLU A 277 -3.16 7.58 3.76
C GLU A 277 -3.01 6.41 4.72
N GLY A 278 -3.22 5.20 4.25
CA GLY A 278 -2.90 4.00 5.03
C GLY A 278 -1.38 3.86 5.18
N PHE A 279 -0.68 3.92 4.05
CA PHE A 279 0.77 3.81 3.98
C PHE A 279 1.40 4.92 3.12
N GLY A 280 0.77 5.27 1.99
CA GLY A 280 1.31 6.25 1.06
C GLY A 280 2.14 5.61 -0.06
N LEU A 281 1.71 4.45 -0.57
CA LEU A 281 2.41 3.71 -1.64
C LEU A 281 2.85 4.60 -2.80
N ALA A 282 1.99 5.52 -3.27
CA ALA A 282 2.32 6.44 -4.36
C ALA A 282 3.53 7.32 -4.05
N ALA A 283 3.71 7.76 -2.79
CA ALA A 283 4.88 8.54 -2.41
C ALA A 283 6.16 7.68 -2.47
N VAL A 284 6.10 6.43 -1.99
CA VAL A 284 7.24 5.50 -2.04
C VAL A 284 7.58 5.11 -3.49
N GLU A 285 6.57 4.88 -4.34
CA GLU A 285 6.77 4.64 -5.78
C GLU A 285 7.42 5.85 -6.47
N ALA A 286 6.96 7.05 -6.17
CA ALA A 286 7.56 8.29 -6.68
C ALA A 286 9.01 8.47 -6.22
N MET A 287 9.30 8.19 -4.95
CA MET A 287 10.65 8.20 -4.41
C MET A 287 11.54 7.14 -5.07
N SER A 288 11.00 5.95 -5.38
CA SER A 288 11.75 4.92 -6.11
C SER A 288 12.10 5.34 -7.54
N ALA A 289 11.28 6.20 -8.15
CA ALA A 289 11.58 6.83 -9.42
C ALA A 289 12.64 7.95 -9.30
N GLY A 290 12.92 8.43 -8.09
CA GLY A 290 13.86 9.53 -7.82
C GLY A 290 13.22 10.90 -7.79
N LEU A 291 11.87 11.00 -7.72
CA LEU A 291 11.16 12.26 -7.55
C LEU A 291 11.34 12.81 -6.13
N VAL A 292 11.39 14.12 -6.03
CA VAL A 292 11.43 14.84 -4.75
C VAL A 292 9.99 14.98 -4.22
N PRO A 293 9.64 14.42 -3.05
CA PRO A 293 8.29 14.43 -2.55
C PRO A 293 7.92 15.79 -1.90
N ILE A 294 6.70 16.28 -2.23
CA ILE A 294 6.00 17.39 -1.59
C ILE A 294 4.74 16.82 -0.96
N LEU A 295 4.73 16.67 0.35
CA LEU A 295 3.75 15.83 1.06
C LEU A 295 3.04 16.62 2.16
N SER A 296 1.77 16.30 2.43
CA SER A 296 1.06 16.82 3.61
C SER A 296 1.63 16.26 4.91
N ASN A 297 1.54 17.04 5.98
CA ASN A 297 2.01 16.62 7.32
C ASN A 297 1.02 15.62 7.97
N ILE A 298 1.05 14.37 7.47
CA ILE A 298 0.32 13.24 8.07
C ILE A 298 1.31 12.16 8.50
N THR A 299 0.92 11.34 9.46
CA THR A 299 1.80 10.34 10.11
C THR A 299 2.60 9.46 9.12
N PRO A 300 2.01 8.85 8.05
CA PRO A 300 2.78 8.04 7.12
C PRO A 300 3.89 8.82 6.42
N PHE A 301 3.60 10.04 6.00
CA PHE A 301 4.57 10.87 5.29
C PHE A 301 5.65 11.45 6.20
N ALA A 302 5.29 11.86 7.42
CA ALA A 302 6.27 12.28 8.43
C ALA A 302 7.30 11.19 8.72
N ARG A 303 6.90 9.91 8.69
CA ARG A 303 7.82 8.77 8.85
C ARG A 303 8.79 8.60 7.69
N LEU A 304 8.35 8.78 6.44
CA LEU A 304 9.25 8.76 5.29
C LEU A 304 10.37 9.79 5.47
N MET A 305 10.02 11.00 5.93
CA MET A 305 11.01 12.04 6.22
C MET A 305 11.93 11.66 7.38
N GLN A 306 11.41 11.11 8.46
CA GLN A 306 12.21 10.60 9.60
C GLN A 306 13.16 9.47 9.19
N GLN A 307 12.78 8.65 8.22
CA GLN A 307 13.63 7.58 7.67
C GLN A 307 14.71 8.10 6.72
N GLY A 308 14.74 9.39 6.46
CA GLY A 308 15.77 10.05 5.70
C GLY A 308 15.34 10.51 4.31
N ALA A 309 14.07 10.44 3.93
CA ALA A 309 13.61 11.03 2.67
C ALA A 309 13.93 12.54 2.62
N ALA A 310 14.26 13.04 1.45
CA ALA A 310 14.51 14.44 1.20
C ALA A 310 13.36 15.02 0.37
N GLY A 311 12.63 15.96 0.94
CA GLY A 311 11.45 16.58 0.31
C GLY A 311 10.87 17.65 1.20
N VAL A 312 9.67 18.11 0.85
CA VAL A 312 8.97 19.20 1.52
C VAL A 312 7.74 18.69 2.25
N MET A 313 7.61 19.09 3.52
CA MET A 313 6.39 18.84 4.30
C MET A 313 5.51 20.09 4.29
N VAL A 314 4.27 19.92 3.82
CA VAL A 314 3.31 21.01 3.67
C VAL A 314 2.25 20.91 4.76
N ASP A 315 2.04 22.01 5.47
CA ASP A 315 0.88 22.18 6.35
C ASP A 315 -0.37 22.48 5.50
N PRO A 316 -1.41 21.60 5.52
CA PRO A 316 -2.63 21.82 4.77
C PRO A 316 -3.38 23.12 5.11
N ASP A 317 -3.20 23.64 6.32
CA ASP A 317 -3.88 24.85 6.80
C ASP A 317 -3.04 26.11 6.51
N ASN A 318 -1.74 25.97 6.16
CA ASN A 318 -0.86 27.05 5.81
C ASN A 318 0.16 26.63 4.74
N LEU A 319 -0.21 26.79 3.47
CA LEU A 319 0.61 26.34 2.32
C LEU A 319 1.87 27.19 2.06
N ALA A 320 1.88 28.47 2.49
CA ALA A 320 2.92 29.41 2.06
C ALA A 320 4.36 29.03 2.47
N PRO A 321 4.62 28.53 3.70
CA PRO A 321 5.95 28.06 4.06
C PRO A 321 6.43 26.90 3.19
N GLY A 322 5.54 25.89 2.96
CA GLY A 322 5.86 24.75 2.11
C GLY A 322 6.08 25.13 0.64
N ALA A 323 5.32 26.10 0.12
CA ALA A 323 5.54 26.63 -1.22
C ALA A 323 6.91 27.29 -1.35
N ARG A 324 7.33 28.08 -0.34
CA ARG A 324 8.64 28.70 -0.33
C ARG A 324 9.76 27.67 -0.29
N GLU A 325 9.67 26.70 0.62
CA GLU A 325 10.64 25.60 0.74
C GLU A 325 10.77 24.80 -0.57
N ALA A 326 9.63 24.52 -1.23
CA ALA A 326 9.62 23.80 -2.51
C ALA A 326 10.29 24.64 -3.63
N GLU A 327 10.09 25.98 -3.69
CA GLU A 327 10.78 26.84 -4.66
C GLU A 327 12.28 26.94 -4.35
N ASP A 328 12.66 27.08 -3.08
CA ASP A 328 14.07 27.11 -2.67
C ASP A 328 14.78 25.79 -3.06
N MET A 329 14.11 24.65 -2.83
CA MET A 329 14.61 23.34 -3.24
C MET A 329 14.71 23.21 -4.76
N ALA A 330 13.71 23.71 -5.52
CA ALA A 330 13.72 23.69 -6.98
C ALA A 330 14.84 24.58 -7.57
N ALA A 331 15.14 25.69 -6.93
CA ALA A 331 16.25 26.57 -7.32
C ALA A 331 17.61 25.89 -7.11
N ALA A 332 17.74 25.07 -6.06
CA ALA A 332 18.96 24.31 -5.76
C ALA A 332 19.10 22.99 -6.54
N LEU A 333 18.05 22.52 -7.24
CA LEU A 333 18.09 21.22 -7.97
C LEU A 333 19.25 21.09 -8.96
N PRO A 334 19.68 22.12 -9.72
CA PRO A 334 20.82 21.95 -10.64
C PRO A 334 22.09 21.40 -9.99
N GLU A 335 22.26 21.66 -8.69
CA GLU A 335 23.44 21.23 -7.91
C GLU A 335 23.16 20.01 -7.02
N THR A 336 21.89 19.76 -6.66
CA THR A 336 21.51 18.79 -5.63
C THR A 336 20.71 17.60 -6.15
N ALA A 337 20.23 17.63 -7.39
CA ALA A 337 19.28 16.65 -7.93
C ALA A 337 19.73 15.19 -7.75
N ASP A 338 21.00 14.88 -8.07
CA ASP A 338 21.52 13.51 -7.97
C ASP A 338 21.56 13.02 -6.51
N ALA A 339 21.94 13.89 -5.57
CA ALA A 339 21.98 13.56 -4.15
C ALA A 339 20.57 13.32 -3.57
N LEU A 340 19.60 14.20 -3.91
CA LEU A 340 18.21 14.06 -3.49
C LEU A 340 17.59 12.79 -4.09
N ARG A 341 17.83 12.55 -5.38
CA ARG A 341 17.39 11.32 -6.09
C ARG A 341 17.92 10.06 -5.42
N ALA A 342 19.23 9.97 -5.22
CA ALA A 342 19.86 8.81 -4.58
C ALA A 342 19.29 8.55 -3.18
N ARG A 343 19.13 9.62 -2.39
CA ARG A 343 18.59 9.55 -1.03
C ARG A 343 17.15 9.05 -1.01
N ASN A 344 16.28 9.56 -1.88
CA ASN A 344 14.89 9.14 -1.96
C ASN A 344 14.76 7.70 -2.45
N MET A 345 15.56 7.31 -3.43
CA MET A 345 15.61 5.92 -3.91
C MET A 345 16.12 4.94 -2.84
N ASP A 346 17.09 5.35 -2.00
CA ASP A 346 17.57 4.52 -0.88
C ASP A 346 16.44 4.28 0.13
N VAL A 347 15.73 5.32 0.55
CA VAL A 347 14.59 5.18 1.46
C VAL A 347 13.52 4.27 0.84
N ALA A 348 13.17 4.48 -0.42
CA ALA A 348 12.18 3.66 -1.12
C ALA A 348 12.63 2.18 -1.25
N SER A 349 13.95 1.91 -1.28
CA SER A 349 14.49 0.55 -1.43
C SER A 349 14.13 -0.37 -0.28
N ARG A 350 13.88 0.16 0.90
CA ARG A 350 13.49 -0.59 2.10
C ARG A 350 12.08 -1.19 1.98
N TYR A 351 11.28 -0.65 1.08
CA TYR A 351 9.90 -1.08 0.79
C TYR A 351 9.79 -2.00 -0.42
N ASP A 352 10.89 -2.60 -0.88
CA ASP A 352 10.84 -3.60 -1.95
C ASP A 352 10.14 -4.88 -1.47
N TRP A 353 9.30 -5.46 -2.33
CA TRP A 353 8.59 -6.71 -2.02
C TRP A 353 9.51 -7.87 -1.66
N HIS A 354 10.76 -7.87 -2.13
CA HIS A 354 11.73 -8.87 -1.71
C HIS A 354 12.06 -8.74 -0.20
N SER A 355 12.33 -7.53 0.26
CA SER A 355 12.60 -7.24 1.68
C SER A 355 11.39 -7.56 2.54
N VAL A 356 10.20 -7.12 2.13
CA VAL A 356 8.93 -7.41 2.82
C VAL A 356 8.64 -8.90 2.87
N ALA A 357 8.86 -9.63 1.77
CA ALA A 357 8.68 -11.09 1.75
C ALA A 357 9.66 -11.82 2.68
N HIS A 358 10.88 -11.30 2.83
CA HIS A 358 11.86 -11.80 3.80
C HIS A 358 11.37 -11.62 5.24
N GLU A 359 10.82 -10.47 5.60
CA GLU A 359 10.26 -10.23 6.93
C GLU A 359 9.11 -11.21 7.24
N TYR A 360 8.21 -11.42 6.26
CA TYR A 360 7.17 -12.43 6.39
C TYR A 360 7.74 -13.84 6.52
N ALA A 361 8.80 -14.20 5.76
CA ALA A 361 9.44 -15.51 5.85
C ALA A 361 10.05 -15.76 7.24
N GLN A 362 10.70 -14.77 7.83
CA GLN A 362 11.22 -14.84 9.20
C GLN A 362 10.08 -15.01 10.21
N LEU A 363 8.99 -14.25 10.07
CA LEU A 363 7.81 -14.39 10.90
C LEU A 363 7.20 -15.81 10.80
N TYR A 364 7.11 -16.37 9.59
CA TYR A 364 6.59 -17.73 9.40
C TYR A 364 7.48 -18.77 10.10
N GLN A 365 8.79 -18.66 9.98
CA GLN A 365 9.73 -19.54 10.68
C GLN A 365 9.57 -19.44 12.20
N GLN A 366 9.43 -18.21 12.73
CA GLN A 366 9.22 -17.96 14.15
C GLN A 366 7.93 -18.62 14.67
N VAL A 367 6.80 -18.41 13.99
CA VAL A 367 5.50 -18.94 14.47
C VAL A 367 5.37 -20.45 14.29
N LEU A 368 6.16 -21.05 13.39
CA LEU A 368 6.26 -22.51 13.21
C LEU A 368 7.28 -23.15 14.16
N GLY A 369 7.99 -22.38 14.98
CA GLY A 369 9.05 -22.92 15.85
C GLY A 369 10.28 -23.42 15.08
N ARG A 370 10.50 -22.93 13.84
CA ARG A 370 11.60 -23.33 12.94
C ARG A 370 12.70 -22.26 12.86
N ALA A 371 12.58 -21.15 13.60
CA ALA A 371 13.61 -20.12 13.66
C ALA A 371 14.88 -20.71 14.28
N ARG A 372 16.01 -20.65 13.56
CA ARG A 372 17.33 -20.82 14.18
C ARG A 372 17.50 -19.68 15.21
N PRO A 373 18.00 -19.94 16.45
CA PRO A 373 18.42 -18.87 17.31
C PRO A 373 19.45 -18.03 16.52
N GLU A 374 19.25 -16.72 16.45
CA GLU A 374 20.22 -15.80 15.88
C GLU A 374 21.57 -16.06 16.55
N ALA A 375 22.55 -16.55 15.81
CA ALA A 375 23.91 -16.56 16.27
C ALA A 375 24.32 -15.09 16.44
N ASN A 376 24.60 -14.69 17.67
CA ASN A 376 25.14 -13.40 18.07
C ASN A 376 26.21 -12.92 17.09
N MET A 377 25.86 -12.05 16.15
CA MET A 377 26.83 -11.28 15.36
C MET A 377 27.29 -10.03 16.11
N ALA A 378 27.47 -10.16 17.43
CA ALA A 378 28.02 -9.11 18.29
C ALA A 378 29.26 -9.62 19.01
N ALA A 379 30.24 -10.20 18.30
CA ALA A 379 31.57 -10.46 18.85
C ALA A 379 32.59 -10.74 17.73
N ALA A 380 32.80 -9.80 16.84
CA ALA A 380 33.98 -9.79 15.96
C ALA A 380 34.33 -8.35 15.57
N GLY A 381 34.82 -7.60 16.57
CA GLY A 381 35.23 -6.20 16.39
C GLY A 381 35.95 -5.65 17.61
N ALA A 382 36.78 -6.52 18.24
CA ALA A 382 37.72 -6.09 19.26
C ALA A 382 38.88 -7.10 19.31
N GLU A 383 39.84 -6.94 18.40
CA GLU A 383 41.25 -7.23 18.57
C GLU A 383 42.03 -6.41 17.55
#